data_febc35fd44d3d21aec465bf647596eee
#
_entry.id   febc35fd44d3d21aec465bf647596eee
#
_cell.length_a   1.000
_cell.length_b   1.000
_cell.length_c   1.000
_cell.angle_alpha   90.00
_cell.angle_beta   90.00
_cell.angle_gamma   90.00
#
_symmetry.space_group_name_H-M   'P 1'
#
loop_
_entity.id
_entity.type
_entity.pdbx_description
1 polymer ?
#
loop_
_entity_poly.entity_id
_entity_poly.type
_entity_poly.pdbx_seq_one_letter_code
_entity_poly.pdbx_strand_id
1 'polypeptide(L)'
;SYADDRVIHFGMIPRANRCIFVINELPDLQARIQVALFNILQEGDIQIRGFKLRMPLDLQFIFTANPEDYTNRGSIVTPLKDRIGSQILTHYPKTVEIAKTITEQEANLESNQKEHIKVPDLAREILEQISFEARESEYVDEKSGISARMSITAFQNLLSTAERRALKNGDKETTLRLGDFMGVIPSITGKVELVYEGEQEGAAFVAQHLIENSIKTIFPELFPKIEKLEKQHEANPYDEVTQWFFESSGVELPDDLSEKEYQETLKNIKPLQDLISKYQPEVSEEDRYFLAEFLLWGLTAYNKLSKHRFSKGIQFQDLYGNYINNL
;
A
#
# COMPACT_ATOMS: atom_id res chain seq x y z
N SER A 1 -55.29 21.10 -4.50
CA SER A 1 -55.85 20.46 -3.29
C SER A 1 -54.88 19.43 -2.75
N TYR A 2 -54.66 19.37 -1.45
CA TYR A 2 -53.85 18.32 -0.80
C TYR A 2 -54.38 16.89 -0.99
N ALA A 3 -55.48 16.72 -1.70
CA ALA A 3 -56.06 15.42 -2.06
C ALA A 3 -55.63 14.90 -3.44
N ASP A 4 -54.77 15.62 -4.17
CA ASP A 4 -54.28 15.22 -5.46
C ASP A 4 -52.94 14.46 -5.31
N ASP A 5 -52.89 13.19 -5.69
CA ASP A 5 -51.72 12.34 -5.60
C ASP A 5 -50.48 12.92 -6.32
N ARG A 6 -50.70 13.80 -7.30
CA ARG A 6 -49.63 14.50 -8.01
C ARG A 6 -48.90 15.55 -7.22
N VAL A 7 -49.41 15.91 -6.02
CA VAL A 7 -48.79 16.88 -5.08
C VAL A 7 -47.78 16.19 -4.15
N ILE A 8 -47.81 14.85 -4.07
CA ILE A 8 -46.92 14.10 -3.19
C ILE A 8 -45.57 13.90 -3.87
N HIS A 9 -44.54 14.51 -3.31
CA HIS A 9 -43.16 14.24 -3.68
C HIS A 9 -42.59 13.12 -2.81
N PHE A 10 -42.42 11.95 -3.42
CA PHE A 10 -41.80 10.80 -2.73
C PHE A 10 -40.33 11.01 -2.56
N GLY A 11 -39.81 10.78 -1.36
CA GLY A 11 -38.39 10.75 -1.06
C GLY A 11 -37.67 9.56 -1.69
N MET A 12 -36.36 9.42 -1.43
CA MET A 12 -35.54 8.38 -2.05
C MET A 12 -36.02 6.97 -1.70
N ILE A 13 -36.38 6.70 -0.44
CA ILE A 13 -36.77 5.36 0.03
C ILE A 13 -38.01 4.84 -0.72
N PRO A 14 -39.15 5.57 -0.78
CA PRO A 14 -40.31 5.11 -1.56
C PRO A 14 -40.02 4.89 -3.04
N ARG A 15 -39.15 5.71 -3.62
CA ARG A 15 -38.77 5.56 -5.05
C ARG A 15 -37.88 4.35 -5.32
N ALA A 16 -37.21 3.84 -4.28
CA ALA A 16 -36.37 2.65 -4.37
C ALA A 16 -37.17 1.35 -4.12
N ASN A 17 -38.50 1.38 -4.09
CA ASN A 17 -39.31 0.19 -3.90
C ASN A 17 -38.94 -0.91 -4.89
N ARG A 18 -38.76 -2.15 -4.40
CA ARG A 18 -38.25 -3.33 -5.11
C ARG A 18 -36.79 -3.24 -5.54
N CYS A 19 -35.99 -2.44 -4.83
CA CYS A 19 -34.56 -2.31 -5.06
C CYS A 19 -33.76 -2.62 -3.81
N ILE A 20 -32.43 -2.67 -3.97
CA ILE A 20 -31.47 -2.64 -2.87
C ILE A 20 -31.22 -1.16 -2.54
N PHE A 21 -31.45 -0.78 -1.28
CA PHE A 21 -31.21 0.57 -0.79
C PHE A 21 -30.00 0.57 0.14
N VAL A 22 -28.93 1.26 -0.26
CA VAL A 22 -27.67 1.30 0.49
C VAL A 22 -27.57 2.61 1.25
N ILE A 23 -27.27 2.52 2.54
CA ILE A 23 -26.95 3.67 3.40
C ILE A 23 -25.51 3.49 3.87
N ASN A 24 -24.62 4.30 3.33
CA ASN A 24 -23.23 4.32 3.75
C ASN A 24 -23.06 5.13 5.04
N GLU A 25 -22.08 4.76 5.85
CA GLU A 25 -21.70 5.43 7.09
C GLU A 25 -22.92 5.64 8.01
N LEU A 26 -23.60 4.54 8.33
CA LEU A 26 -24.82 4.58 9.16
C LEU A 26 -24.65 5.34 10.48
N PRO A 27 -23.52 5.30 11.20
CA PRO A 27 -23.30 6.07 12.43
C PRO A 27 -23.35 7.59 12.23
N ASP A 28 -23.06 8.10 11.04
CA ASP A 28 -23.08 9.54 10.73
C ASP A 28 -24.51 10.10 10.60
N LEU A 29 -25.50 9.22 10.45
CA LEU A 29 -26.90 9.64 10.45
C LEU A 29 -27.33 10.08 11.84
N GLN A 30 -27.90 11.27 11.90
CA GLN A 30 -28.52 11.77 13.16
C GLN A 30 -29.50 10.73 13.74
N ALA A 31 -29.50 10.55 15.05
CA ALA A 31 -30.35 9.57 15.74
C ALA A 31 -31.82 9.65 15.33
N ARG A 32 -32.36 10.86 15.09
CA ARG A 32 -33.75 11.06 14.63
C ARG A 32 -34.02 10.44 13.25
N ILE A 33 -33.02 10.39 12.37
CA ILE A 33 -33.16 9.79 11.05
C ILE A 33 -33.07 8.26 11.18
N GLN A 34 -32.16 7.77 12.01
CA GLN A 34 -32.08 6.34 12.33
C GLN A 34 -33.38 5.81 12.89
N VAL A 35 -34.03 6.58 13.81
CA VAL A 35 -35.35 6.25 14.36
C VAL A 35 -36.43 6.21 13.29
N ALA A 36 -36.38 7.09 12.30
CA ALA A 36 -37.36 7.09 11.20
C ALA A 36 -37.29 5.82 10.32
N LEU A 37 -36.16 5.10 10.32
CA LEU A 37 -36.03 3.81 9.61
C LEU A 37 -36.70 2.64 10.34
N PHE A 38 -37.04 2.78 11.64
CA PHE A 38 -37.57 1.64 12.41
C PHE A 38 -38.85 1.07 11.80
N ASN A 39 -39.81 1.95 11.47
CA ASN A 39 -41.08 1.50 10.90
C ASN A 39 -40.89 0.79 9.57
N ILE A 40 -39.97 1.29 8.73
CA ILE A 40 -39.70 0.74 7.42
C ILE A 40 -39.06 -0.66 7.55
N LEU A 41 -38.11 -0.80 8.48
CA LEU A 41 -37.42 -2.08 8.72
C LEU A 41 -38.30 -3.12 9.38
N GLN A 42 -39.23 -2.69 10.28
CA GLN A 42 -40.06 -3.59 11.05
C GLN A 42 -41.38 -3.89 10.36
N GLU A 43 -42.09 -2.86 9.87
CA GLU A 43 -43.42 -3.01 9.30
C GLU A 43 -43.43 -3.10 7.78
N GLY A 44 -42.29 -2.82 7.13
CA GLY A 44 -42.21 -2.81 5.67
C GLY A 44 -43.07 -1.74 5.03
N ASP A 45 -43.41 -0.66 5.75
CA ASP A 45 -44.20 0.43 5.22
C ASP A 45 -43.66 1.82 5.59
N ILE A 46 -44.10 2.80 4.84
CA ILE A 46 -43.87 4.22 5.18
C ILE A 46 -45.20 4.92 5.39
N GLN A 47 -45.28 5.68 6.48
CA GLN A 47 -46.42 6.54 6.77
C GLN A 47 -46.07 8.00 6.44
N ILE A 48 -46.86 8.61 5.57
CA ILE A 48 -46.67 10.00 5.17
C ILE A 48 -47.37 10.88 6.17
N ARG A 49 -46.62 11.76 6.90
CA ARG A 49 -47.15 12.69 7.89
C ARG A 49 -48.23 13.60 7.27
N GLY A 50 -49.36 13.70 7.93
CA GLY A 50 -50.50 14.52 7.48
C GLY A 50 -51.45 13.81 6.52
N PHE A 51 -51.09 12.60 6.06
CA PHE A 51 -51.94 11.78 5.19
C PHE A 51 -52.23 10.44 5.88
N LYS A 52 -53.42 9.92 5.71
CA LYS A 52 -53.77 8.55 6.15
C LYS A 52 -53.30 7.51 5.14
N LEU A 53 -52.17 7.79 4.53
CA LEU A 53 -51.61 6.92 3.50
C LEU A 53 -50.47 6.08 4.13
N ARG A 54 -50.64 4.75 4.09
CA ARG A 54 -49.62 3.77 4.33
C ARG A 54 -49.22 3.16 2.99
N MET A 55 -47.95 3.14 2.71
CA MET A 55 -47.43 2.57 1.46
C MET A 55 -46.49 1.41 1.81
N PRO A 56 -46.85 0.17 1.40
CA PRO A 56 -45.98 -0.95 1.60
C PRO A 56 -44.73 -0.80 0.73
N LEU A 57 -43.60 -1.18 1.28
CA LEU A 57 -42.29 -1.13 0.60
C LEU A 57 -41.65 -2.51 0.64
N ASP A 58 -41.18 -2.94 -0.51
CA ASP A 58 -40.35 -4.12 -0.69
C ASP A 58 -38.91 -3.68 -0.97
N LEU A 59 -38.09 -3.60 0.09
CA LEU A 59 -36.74 -3.06 0.05
C LEU A 59 -35.76 -3.99 0.78
N GLN A 60 -34.63 -4.24 0.13
CA GLN A 60 -33.47 -4.79 0.82
C GLN A 60 -32.55 -3.64 1.25
N PHE A 61 -32.40 -3.45 2.55
CA PHE A 61 -31.45 -2.48 3.09
C PHE A 61 -30.06 -3.08 3.26
N ILE A 62 -29.03 -2.32 2.87
CA ILE A 62 -27.64 -2.59 3.18
C ILE A 62 -27.07 -1.35 3.86
N PHE A 63 -26.42 -1.56 4.99
CA PHE A 63 -25.76 -0.51 5.74
C PHE A 63 -24.26 -0.75 5.74
N THR A 64 -23.47 0.33 5.65
CA THR A 64 -22.04 0.26 5.95
C THR A 64 -21.75 1.06 7.21
N ALA A 65 -20.75 0.63 7.96
CA ALA A 65 -20.29 1.30 9.15
C ALA A 65 -18.82 0.93 9.38
N ASN A 66 -18.03 1.92 9.80
CA ASN A 66 -16.69 1.67 10.29
C ASN A 66 -16.73 1.55 11.82
N PRO A 67 -16.26 0.44 12.43
CA PRO A 67 -16.27 0.27 13.88
C PRO A 67 -15.54 1.38 14.65
N GLU A 68 -14.51 1.95 14.08
CA GLU A 68 -13.68 2.99 14.70
C GLU A 68 -14.41 4.34 14.79
N ASP A 69 -15.34 4.61 13.88
CA ASP A 69 -16.12 5.83 13.87
C ASP A 69 -17.18 5.92 14.98
N TYR A 70 -17.49 4.80 15.67
CA TYR A 70 -18.49 4.76 16.75
C TYR A 70 -18.16 5.65 17.96
N THR A 71 -16.91 6.03 18.13
CA THR A 71 -16.48 6.83 19.28
C THR A 71 -16.46 8.34 19.02
N ASN A 72 -16.26 8.75 17.76
CA ASN A 72 -16.00 10.14 17.41
C ASN A 72 -17.12 10.82 16.60
N ARG A 73 -17.88 10.08 15.79
CA ARG A 73 -18.84 10.66 14.84
C ARG A 73 -20.31 10.34 15.14
N GLY A 74 -20.59 9.33 15.93
CA GLY A 74 -21.95 8.92 16.26
C GLY A 74 -22.02 7.44 16.59
N SER A 75 -23.21 6.99 16.99
CA SER A 75 -23.48 5.60 17.28
C SER A 75 -24.73 5.10 16.56
N ILE A 76 -24.77 3.85 16.21
CA ILE A 76 -26.00 3.20 15.78
C ILE A 76 -26.89 3.05 17.02
N VAL A 77 -28.09 3.63 16.98
CA VAL A 77 -29.03 3.51 18.11
C VAL A 77 -29.39 2.04 18.30
N THR A 78 -29.40 1.59 19.56
CA THR A 78 -29.61 0.18 19.91
C THR A 78 -30.86 -0.43 19.26
N PRO A 79 -32.03 0.26 19.20
CA PRO A 79 -33.21 -0.31 18.56
C PRO A 79 -33.05 -0.50 17.03
N LEU A 80 -32.19 0.26 16.34
CA LEU A 80 -31.90 0.04 14.94
C LEU A 80 -31.01 -1.18 14.75
N LYS A 81 -29.99 -1.31 15.59
CA LYS A 81 -29.07 -2.44 15.59
C LYS A 81 -29.80 -3.79 15.77
N ASP A 82 -30.82 -3.80 16.63
CA ASP A 82 -31.67 -4.99 16.89
C ASP A 82 -32.52 -5.41 15.66
N ARG A 83 -32.76 -4.47 14.72
CA ARG A 83 -33.57 -4.70 13.51
C ARG A 83 -32.75 -5.05 12.27
N ILE A 84 -31.43 -5.00 12.39
CA ILE A 84 -30.53 -5.43 11.32
C ILE A 84 -30.41 -6.96 11.39
N GLY A 85 -30.85 -7.65 10.35
CA GLY A 85 -30.94 -9.12 10.33
C GLY A 85 -29.60 -9.85 10.28
N SER A 86 -28.57 -9.25 9.68
CA SER A 86 -27.24 -9.87 9.54
C SER A 86 -26.13 -8.83 9.57
N GLN A 87 -24.99 -9.23 10.10
CA GLN A 87 -23.78 -8.40 10.10
C GLN A 87 -22.65 -9.18 9.40
N ILE A 88 -21.99 -8.54 8.44
CA ILE A 88 -20.81 -9.04 7.78
C ILE A 88 -19.62 -8.21 8.24
N LEU A 89 -18.66 -8.88 8.87
CA LEU A 89 -17.40 -8.25 9.28
C LEU A 89 -16.41 -8.33 8.12
N THR A 90 -15.88 -7.19 7.72
CA THR A 90 -14.74 -7.10 6.81
C THR A 90 -13.45 -7.14 7.61
N HIS A 91 -12.38 -7.59 6.98
CA HIS A 91 -11.05 -7.65 7.59
C HIS A 91 -9.98 -7.30 6.54
N TYR A 92 -8.79 -6.96 7.00
CA TYR A 92 -7.64 -6.78 6.13
C TYR A 92 -7.27 -8.06 5.38
N PRO A 93 -6.60 -7.96 4.22
CA PRO A 93 -6.04 -9.12 3.54
C PRO A 93 -5.17 -9.93 4.52
N LYS A 94 -5.36 -11.26 4.53
CA LYS A 94 -4.61 -12.15 5.44
C LYS A 94 -3.24 -12.53 4.91
N THR A 95 -3.05 -12.41 3.60
CA THR A 95 -1.78 -12.76 2.92
C THR A 95 -1.45 -11.69 1.89
N VAL A 96 -0.16 -11.57 1.59
CA VAL A 96 0.36 -10.67 0.56
C VAL A 96 -0.27 -10.98 -0.80
N GLU A 97 -0.49 -12.25 -1.14
CA GLU A 97 -1.11 -12.66 -2.40
C GLU A 97 -2.55 -12.15 -2.57
N ILE A 98 -3.35 -12.20 -1.50
CA ILE A 98 -4.70 -11.62 -1.50
C ILE A 98 -4.63 -10.11 -1.66
N ALA A 99 -3.68 -9.44 -0.98
CA ALA A 99 -3.49 -8.01 -1.07
C ALA A 99 -3.10 -7.58 -2.50
N LYS A 100 -2.14 -8.28 -3.13
CA LYS A 100 -1.75 -8.10 -4.54
C LYS A 100 -2.95 -8.18 -5.48
N THR A 101 -3.79 -9.20 -5.29
CA THR A 101 -4.99 -9.39 -6.12
C THR A 101 -5.96 -8.21 -5.98
N ILE A 102 -6.20 -7.73 -4.76
CA ILE A 102 -7.07 -6.57 -4.51
C ILE A 102 -6.51 -5.32 -5.17
N THR A 103 -5.22 -5.05 -4.99
CA THR A 103 -4.56 -3.87 -5.59
C THR A 103 -4.61 -3.92 -7.11
N GLU A 104 -4.42 -5.09 -7.72
CA GLU A 104 -4.48 -5.26 -9.17
C GLU A 104 -5.90 -5.04 -9.73
N GLN A 105 -6.92 -5.50 -9.01
CA GLN A 105 -8.33 -5.32 -9.41
C GLN A 105 -8.80 -3.87 -9.28
N GLU A 106 -8.37 -3.18 -8.23
CA GLU A 106 -8.88 -1.87 -7.86
C GLU A 106 -8.04 -0.70 -8.39
N ALA A 107 -6.77 -0.94 -8.76
CA ALA A 107 -5.92 0.11 -9.30
C ALA A 107 -6.38 0.53 -10.69
N ASN A 108 -6.74 1.81 -10.81
CA ASN A 108 -7.08 2.39 -12.11
C ASN A 108 -5.81 2.80 -12.85
N LEU A 109 -5.37 1.94 -13.77
CA LEU A 109 -4.16 2.14 -14.55
C LEU A 109 -4.51 2.44 -16.00
N GLU A 110 -3.86 3.43 -16.56
CA GLU A 110 -3.95 3.76 -17.98
C GLU A 110 -3.37 2.63 -18.86
N SER A 111 -3.95 2.43 -20.05
CA SER A 111 -3.48 1.40 -20.98
C SER A 111 -1.99 1.57 -21.32
N ASN A 112 -1.55 2.81 -21.50
CA ASN A 112 -0.15 3.13 -21.78
C ASN A 112 0.80 2.68 -20.66
N GLN A 113 0.40 2.83 -19.40
CA GLN A 113 1.21 2.37 -18.25
C GLN A 113 1.34 0.85 -18.24
N LYS A 114 0.25 0.13 -18.52
CA LYS A 114 0.23 -1.33 -18.57
C LYS A 114 1.10 -1.91 -19.70
N GLU A 115 1.20 -1.19 -20.81
CA GLU A 115 1.93 -1.64 -22.00
C GLU A 115 3.44 -1.34 -21.91
N HIS A 116 3.82 -0.23 -21.26
CA HIS A 116 5.20 0.28 -21.31
C HIS A 116 5.96 0.18 -20.00
N ILE A 117 5.27 -0.12 -18.89
CA ILE A 117 5.94 -0.27 -17.58
C ILE A 117 5.87 -1.72 -17.14
N LYS A 118 7.02 -2.37 -17.05
CA LYS A 118 7.15 -3.72 -16.52
C LYS A 118 7.18 -3.67 -14.99
N VAL A 119 6.34 -4.50 -14.38
CA VAL A 119 6.19 -4.57 -12.94
C VAL A 119 6.66 -5.94 -12.44
N PRO A 120 7.89 -6.04 -11.90
CA PRO A 120 8.36 -7.27 -11.27
C PRO A 120 7.40 -7.71 -10.16
N ASP A 121 7.18 -9.02 -10.03
CA ASP A 121 6.30 -9.53 -8.97
C ASP A 121 6.82 -9.20 -7.58
N LEU A 122 8.14 -9.22 -7.39
CA LEU A 122 8.79 -8.77 -6.16
C LEU A 122 8.49 -7.31 -5.82
N ALA A 123 8.33 -6.42 -6.81
CA ALA A 123 7.94 -5.04 -6.54
C ALA A 123 6.51 -4.94 -5.99
N ARG A 124 5.59 -5.77 -6.49
CA ARG A 124 4.22 -5.88 -5.96
C ARG A 124 4.23 -6.43 -4.54
N GLU A 125 5.05 -7.43 -4.29
CA GLU A 125 5.21 -8.05 -2.97
C GLU A 125 5.73 -7.04 -1.94
N ILE A 126 6.79 -6.29 -2.25
CA ILE A 126 7.32 -5.22 -1.39
C ILE A 126 6.24 -4.18 -1.11
N LEU A 127 5.49 -3.76 -2.12
CA LEU A 127 4.43 -2.76 -1.98
C LEU A 127 3.36 -3.19 -0.96
N GLU A 128 2.90 -4.43 -1.05
CA GLU A 128 1.90 -4.95 -0.13
C GLU A 128 2.49 -5.19 1.27
N GLN A 129 3.74 -5.66 1.34
CA GLN A 129 4.43 -5.86 2.61
C GLN A 129 4.52 -4.56 3.42
N ILE A 130 4.62 -3.38 2.77
CA ILE A 130 4.57 -2.08 3.45
C ILE A 130 3.30 -1.95 4.30
N SER A 131 2.15 -2.42 3.81
CA SER A 131 0.90 -2.39 4.57
C SER A 131 0.90 -3.34 5.77
N PHE A 132 1.58 -4.48 5.66
CA PHE A 132 1.73 -5.42 6.77
C PHE A 132 2.68 -4.86 7.83
N GLU A 133 3.85 -4.36 7.42
CA GLU A 133 4.80 -3.70 8.32
C GLU A 133 4.18 -2.50 9.06
N ALA A 134 3.37 -1.72 8.35
CA ALA A 134 2.73 -0.57 8.95
C ALA A 134 1.70 -0.93 10.03
N ARG A 135 1.03 -2.08 9.92
CA ARG A 135 0.09 -2.58 10.95
C ARG A 135 0.80 -3.09 12.21
N GLU A 136 2.05 -3.48 12.09
CA GLU A 136 2.87 -4.00 13.20
C GLU A 136 3.87 -2.96 13.72
N SER A 137 3.93 -1.78 13.11
CA SER A 137 4.91 -0.73 13.43
C SER A 137 4.57 -0.01 14.73
N GLU A 138 5.56 0.15 15.59
CA GLU A 138 5.46 0.95 16.82
C GLU A 138 5.26 2.46 16.58
N TYR A 139 5.51 2.93 15.35
CA TYR A 139 5.34 4.34 14.95
C TYR A 139 3.93 4.66 14.45
N VAL A 140 3.10 3.65 14.22
CA VAL A 140 1.78 3.79 13.59
C VAL A 140 0.68 3.51 14.60
N ASP A 141 -0.37 4.35 14.59
CA ASP A 141 -1.53 4.10 15.46
C ASP A 141 -2.34 2.91 14.93
N GLU A 142 -2.28 1.82 15.67
CA GLU A 142 -2.98 0.57 15.38
C GLU A 142 -4.51 0.75 15.27
N LYS A 143 -5.06 1.73 16.00
CA LYS A 143 -6.51 2.00 16.03
C LYS A 143 -7.01 2.72 14.79
N SER A 144 -6.17 3.52 14.13
CA SER A 144 -6.58 4.26 12.93
C SER A 144 -6.71 3.36 11.71
N GLY A 145 -6.08 2.19 11.74
CA GLY A 145 -6.13 1.18 10.69
C GLY A 145 -5.40 1.59 9.41
N ILE A 146 -4.96 0.60 8.65
CA ILE A 146 -4.29 0.83 7.37
C ILE A 146 -5.13 0.24 6.25
N SER A 147 -5.86 1.13 5.58
CA SER A 147 -6.76 0.77 4.50
C SER A 147 -6.01 0.21 3.27
N ALA A 148 -6.60 -0.77 2.59
CA ALA A 148 -6.15 -1.23 1.27
C ALA A 148 -6.04 -0.09 0.24
N ARG A 149 -6.73 1.04 0.45
CA ARG A 149 -6.57 2.25 -0.37
C ARG A 149 -5.16 2.81 -0.34
N MET A 150 -4.37 2.52 0.71
CA MET A 150 -2.96 2.91 0.74
C MET A 150 -2.18 2.18 -0.34
N SER A 151 -2.25 0.85 -0.40
CA SER A 151 -1.57 0.03 -1.42
C SER A 151 -2.02 0.40 -2.84
N ILE A 152 -3.33 0.58 -3.06
CA ILE A 152 -3.87 0.98 -4.37
C ILE A 152 -3.27 2.31 -4.83
N THR A 153 -3.30 3.33 -3.98
CA THR A 153 -2.74 4.65 -4.30
C THR A 153 -1.23 4.60 -4.44
N ALA A 154 -0.56 3.84 -3.59
CA ALA A 154 0.89 3.63 -3.62
C ALA A 154 1.31 2.96 -4.94
N PHE A 155 0.57 1.97 -5.42
CA PHE A 155 0.82 1.32 -6.69
C PHE A 155 0.68 2.28 -7.87
N GLN A 156 -0.36 3.10 -7.90
CA GLN A 156 -0.54 4.13 -8.92
C GLN A 156 0.60 5.15 -8.92
N ASN A 157 1.04 5.60 -7.72
CA ASN A 157 2.16 6.53 -7.59
C ASN A 157 3.50 5.91 -8.00
N LEU A 158 3.70 4.63 -7.69
CA LEU A 158 4.88 3.87 -8.09
C LEU A 158 5.01 3.83 -9.61
N LEU A 159 3.93 3.46 -10.30
CA LEU A 159 3.89 3.44 -11.76
C LEU A 159 4.07 4.84 -12.36
N SER A 160 3.40 5.86 -11.81
CA SER A 160 3.56 7.23 -12.29
C SER A 160 4.98 7.77 -12.11
N THR A 161 5.71 7.29 -11.08
CA THR A 161 7.12 7.66 -10.88
C THR A 161 8.01 7.04 -11.95
N ALA A 162 7.81 5.76 -12.26
CA ALA A 162 8.53 5.08 -13.34
C ALA A 162 8.21 5.69 -14.71
N GLU A 163 6.93 5.98 -14.98
CA GLU A 163 6.49 6.64 -16.21
C GLU A 163 7.15 7.99 -16.41
N ARG A 164 7.16 8.83 -15.37
CA ARG A 164 7.81 10.13 -15.40
C ARG A 164 9.31 10.01 -15.70
N ARG A 165 9.99 9.00 -15.14
CA ARG A 165 11.39 8.72 -15.42
C ARG A 165 11.61 8.31 -16.87
N ALA A 166 10.79 7.38 -17.39
CA ALA A 166 10.85 6.93 -18.77
C ALA A 166 10.62 8.09 -19.76
N LEU A 167 9.61 8.92 -19.53
CA LEU A 167 9.30 10.08 -20.36
C LEU A 167 10.44 11.09 -20.39
N LYS A 168 11.11 11.34 -19.27
CA LYS A 168 12.28 12.25 -19.21
C LYS A 168 13.45 11.74 -20.04
N ASN A 169 13.67 10.45 -20.08
CA ASN A 169 14.77 9.81 -20.77
C ASN A 169 14.45 9.47 -22.24
N GLY A 170 13.18 9.55 -22.62
CA GLY A 170 12.72 9.10 -23.93
C GLY A 170 12.72 7.58 -24.08
N ASP A 171 12.70 6.86 -22.95
CA ASP A 171 12.60 5.39 -22.94
C ASP A 171 11.18 4.98 -23.39
N LYS A 172 11.10 4.02 -24.31
CA LYS A 172 9.82 3.50 -24.79
C LYS A 172 9.19 2.53 -23.82
N GLU A 173 10.01 1.76 -23.14
CA GLU A 173 9.65 0.81 -22.10
C GLU A 173 10.58 0.99 -20.91
N THR A 174 10.10 0.71 -19.73
CA THR A 174 10.89 0.75 -18.49
C THR A 174 10.41 -0.29 -17.51
N THR A 175 11.33 -0.74 -16.66
CA THR A 175 11.01 -1.60 -15.52
C THR A 175 10.96 -0.77 -14.24
N LEU A 176 10.07 -1.09 -13.31
CA LEU A 176 10.07 -0.50 -11.97
C LEU A 176 11.44 -0.70 -11.30
N ARG A 177 11.86 0.27 -10.50
CA ARG A 177 13.09 0.25 -9.70
C ARG A 177 12.76 0.47 -8.24
N LEU A 178 13.64 0.03 -7.34
CA LEU A 178 13.46 0.34 -5.92
C LEU A 178 13.57 1.85 -5.63
N GLY A 179 14.37 2.58 -6.39
CA GLY A 179 14.37 4.03 -6.34
C GLY A 179 13.01 4.68 -6.58
N ASP A 180 12.14 4.07 -7.40
CA ASP A 180 10.78 4.58 -7.68
C ASP A 180 9.87 4.52 -6.44
N PHE A 181 10.16 3.66 -5.46
CA PHE A 181 9.42 3.57 -4.19
C PHE A 181 9.48 4.86 -3.37
N MET A 182 10.44 5.74 -3.64
CA MET A 182 10.43 7.07 -3.02
C MET A 182 9.19 7.88 -3.42
N GLY A 183 8.62 7.62 -4.60
CA GLY A 183 7.35 8.19 -5.03
C GLY A 183 6.12 7.67 -4.29
N VAL A 184 6.26 6.57 -3.53
CA VAL A 184 5.20 5.99 -2.71
C VAL A 184 5.04 6.70 -1.35
N ILE A 185 6.10 7.36 -0.85
CA ILE A 185 6.09 8.04 0.45
C ILE A 185 4.86 8.93 0.66
N PRO A 186 4.44 9.79 -0.29
CA PRO A 186 3.23 10.62 -0.10
C PRO A 186 1.95 9.80 0.08
N SER A 187 1.87 8.59 -0.49
CA SER A 187 0.71 7.71 -0.31
C SER A 187 0.66 7.12 1.09
N ILE A 188 1.81 6.85 1.69
CA ILE A 188 1.93 6.34 3.05
C ILE A 188 1.62 7.48 4.03
N THR A 189 2.34 8.60 3.95
CA THR A 189 2.21 9.73 4.87
C THR A 189 0.81 10.34 4.89
N GLY A 190 0.08 10.27 3.77
CA GLY A 190 -1.29 10.80 3.66
C GLY A 190 -2.38 9.86 4.20
N LYS A 191 -2.05 8.63 4.62
CA LYS A 191 -3.03 7.60 4.99
C LYS A 191 -2.67 6.83 6.27
N VAL A 192 -1.52 7.09 6.83
CA VAL A 192 -1.03 6.48 8.07
C VAL A 192 -1.09 7.53 9.17
N GLU A 193 -1.78 7.24 10.25
CA GLU A 193 -1.75 8.06 11.46
C GLU A 193 -0.61 7.58 12.35
N LEU A 194 0.17 8.52 12.85
CA LEU A 194 1.35 8.23 13.65
C LEU A 194 1.04 8.36 15.14
N VAL A 195 1.69 7.53 15.95
CA VAL A 195 1.78 7.77 17.38
C VAL A 195 2.80 8.88 17.68
N TYR A 196 2.88 9.33 18.92
CA TYR A 196 3.76 10.44 19.32
C TYR A 196 5.23 10.23 18.92
N GLU A 197 5.75 9.03 19.08
CA GLU A 197 7.12 8.65 18.69
C GLU A 197 7.33 8.78 17.19
N GLY A 198 6.34 8.35 16.40
CA GLY A 198 6.36 8.47 14.95
C GLY A 198 6.26 9.93 14.48
N GLU A 199 5.50 10.77 15.19
CA GLU A 199 5.42 12.22 14.89
C GLU A 199 6.76 12.91 15.15
N GLN A 200 7.51 12.50 16.19
CA GLN A 200 8.83 13.05 16.48
C GLN A 200 9.87 12.72 15.39
N GLU A 201 9.87 11.49 14.89
CA GLU A 201 10.77 11.07 13.81
C GLU A 201 10.35 11.68 12.46
N GLY A 202 9.08 11.95 12.27
CA GLY A 202 8.50 12.52 11.06
C GLY A 202 7.95 11.49 10.08
N ALA A 203 6.81 11.81 9.50
CA ALA A 203 6.06 10.90 8.64
C ALA A 203 6.85 10.37 7.43
N ALA A 204 7.74 11.17 6.85
CA ALA A 204 8.58 10.75 5.74
C ALA A 204 9.63 9.71 6.16
N PHE A 205 10.20 9.88 7.34
CA PHE A 205 11.13 8.90 7.93
C PHE A 205 10.42 7.58 8.21
N VAL A 206 9.25 7.63 8.86
CA VAL A 206 8.44 6.41 9.12
C VAL A 206 8.09 5.69 7.82
N ALA A 207 7.65 6.42 6.78
CA ALA A 207 7.33 5.83 5.50
C ALA A 207 8.55 5.14 4.85
N GLN A 208 9.72 5.78 4.91
CA GLN A 208 10.96 5.18 4.42
C GLN A 208 11.35 3.94 5.23
N HIS A 209 11.21 4.00 6.54
CA HIS A 209 11.48 2.87 7.43
C HIS A 209 10.58 1.66 7.14
N LEU A 210 9.30 1.90 6.84
CA LEU A 210 8.37 0.85 6.43
C LEU A 210 8.80 0.16 5.12
N ILE A 211 9.28 0.95 4.14
CA ILE A 211 9.81 0.40 2.88
C ILE A 211 11.06 -0.46 3.16
N GLU A 212 11.97 0.01 3.99
CA GLU A 212 13.20 -0.71 4.35
C GLU A 212 12.90 -2.00 5.14
N ASN A 213 11.95 -1.96 6.08
CA ASN A 213 11.51 -3.14 6.82
C ASN A 213 10.86 -4.18 5.89
N SER A 214 10.06 -3.74 4.92
CA SER A 214 9.46 -4.65 3.93
C SER A 214 10.52 -5.41 3.15
N ILE A 215 11.58 -4.71 2.71
CA ILE A 215 12.72 -5.33 2.04
C ILE A 215 13.44 -6.31 2.98
N LYS A 216 13.66 -5.91 4.24
CA LYS A 216 14.32 -6.74 5.25
C LYS A 216 13.53 -8.01 5.56
N THR A 217 12.21 -7.94 5.61
CA THR A 217 11.32 -9.09 5.85
C THR A 217 11.34 -10.08 4.68
N ILE A 218 11.30 -9.61 3.45
CA ILE A 218 11.29 -10.46 2.24
C ILE A 218 12.69 -11.03 1.94
N PHE A 219 13.76 -10.30 2.26
CA PHE A 219 15.13 -10.67 1.90
C PHE A 219 15.52 -12.14 2.20
N PRO A 220 15.24 -12.70 3.40
CA PRO A 220 15.61 -14.07 3.75
C PRO A 220 14.79 -15.15 3.03
N GLU A 221 13.79 -14.79 2.25
CA GLU A 221 13.04 -15.72 1.41
C GLU A 221 13.74 -15.96 0.07
N LEU A 222 14.48 -14.98 -0.41
CA LEU A 222 15.17 -15.00 -1.71
C LEU A 222 16.65 -15.31 -1.58
N PHE A 223 17.28 -14.93 -0.46
CA PHE A 223 18.71 -15.03 -0.24
C PHE A 223 19.06 -15.64 1.13
N PRO A 224 20.25 -16.19 1.33
CA PRO A 224 20.68 -16.78 2.60
C PRO A 224 20.53 -15.82 3.77
N LYS A 225 20.04 -16.33 4.91
CA LYS A 225 19.82 -15.55 6.13
C LYS A 225 21.15 -15.11 6.75
N ILE A 226 21.43 -13.82 6.71
CA ILE A 226 22.67 -13.22 7.21
C ILE A 226 22.91 -13.55 8.69
N GLU A 227 21.88 -13.40 9.52
CA GLU A 227 21.96 -13.67 10.98
C GLU A 227 22.31 -15.12 11.32
N LYS A 228 21.91 -16.08 10.47
CA LYS A 228 22.21 -17.49 10.63
C LYS A 228 23.66 -17.79 10.27
N LEU A 229 24.17 -17.18 9.21
CA LEU A 229 25.55 -17.32 8.76
C LEU A 229 26.55 -16.78 9.79
N GLU A 230 26.25 -15.62 10.41
CA GLU A 230 27.08 -15.04 11.46
C GLU A 230 27.19 -15.93 12.70
N LYS A 231 26.11 -16.63 13.06
CA LYS A 231 26.10 -17.56 14.19
C LYS A 231 26.83 -18.87 13.93
N GLN A 232 26.91 -19.31 12.69
CA GLN A 232 27.49 -20.62 12.31
C GLN A 232 28.95 -20.55 11.90
N HIS A 233 29.56 -19.36 11.80
CA HIS A 233 30.93 -19.13 11.27
C HIS A 233 31.15 -19.78 9.90
N GLU A 234 30.09 -19.89 9.09
CA GLU A 234 30.17 -20.38 7.71
C GLU A 234 30.70 -19.27 6.79
N ALA A 235 31.25 -19.68 5.64
CA ALA A 235 31.65 -18.73 4.61
C ALA A 235 30.46 -17.87 4.19
N ASN A 236 30.58 -16.57 4.38
CA ASN A 236 29.49 -15.63 4.12
C ASN A 236 29.40 -15.38 2.59
N PRO A 237 28.31 -15.78 1.91
CA PRO A 237 28.18 -15.61 0.47
C PRO A 237 28.20 -14.16 0.01
N TYR A 238 28.06 -13.21 0.92
CA TYR A 238 28.06 -11.78 0.64
C TYR A 238 29.44 -11.14 0.72
N ASP A 239 30.47 -11.87 1.16
CA ASP A 239 31.83 -11.34 1.34
C ASP A 239 32.43 -10.81 0.04
N GLU A 240 32.17 -11.47 -1.09
CA GLU A 240 32.65 -11.01 -2.39
C GLU A 240 32.01 -9.69 -2.82
N VAL A 241 30.71 -9.47 -2.46
CA VAL A 241 30.03 -8.20 -2.73
C VAL A 241 30.59 -7.11 -1.83
N THR A 242 30.73 -7.37 -0.52
CA THR A 242 31.26 -6.36 0.43
C THR A 242 32.71 -6.01 0.09
N GLN A 243 33.53 -6.99 -0.31
CA GLN A 243 34.90 -6.76 -0.75
C GLN A 243 34.95 -5.91 -2.03
N TRP A 244 34.07 -6.17 -2.98
CA TRP A 244 33.98 -5.37 -4.21
C TRP A 244 33.65 -3.90 -3.88
N PHE A 245 32.72 -3.62 -2.95
CA PHE A 245 32.39 -2.28 -2.51
C PHE A 245 33.53 -1.63 -1.73
N PHE A 246 34.31 -2.38 -0.97
CA PHE A 246 35.49 -1.88 -0.27
C PHE A 246 36.61 -1.46 -1.25
N GLU A 247 36.79 -2.18 -2.34
CA GLU A 247 37.80 -1.87 -3.38
C GLU A 247 37.35 -0.80 -4.37
N SER A 248 36.04 -0.55 -4.47
CA SER A 248 35.44 0.47 -5.36
C SER A 248 35.12 1.77 -4.61
N SER A 249 34.87 2.83 -5.36
CA SER A 249 34.37 4.10 -4.79
C SER A 249 32.87 4.08 -4.48
N GLY A 250 32.24 2.90 -4.49
CA GLY A 250 30.81 2.73 -4.38
C GLY A 250 30.08 2.83 -5.72
N VAL A 251 28.74 2.76 -5.66
CA VAL A 251 27.87 2.82 -6.83
C VAL A 251 26.80 3.86 -6.62
N GLU A 252 26.65 4.75 -7.56
CA GLU A 252 25.57 5.75 -7.60
C GLU A 252 24.45 5.27 -8.53
N LEU A 253 23.22 5.36 -8.05
CA LEU A 253 22.01 5.14 -8.82
C LEU A 253 21.17 6.42 -8.80
N PRO A 254 21.42 7.36 -9.72
CA PRO A 254 20.57 8.54 -9.92
C PRO A 254 19.13 8.16 -10.26
N ASP A 255 18.19 8.93 -9.73
CA ASP A 255 16.74 8.70 -9.91
C ASP A 255 16.30 8.84 -11.39
N ASP A 256 17.10 9.51 -12.22
CA ASP A 256 16.81 9.83 -13.62
C ASP A 256 17.69 9.09 -14.64
N LEU A 257 18.34 8.00 -14.26
CA LEU A 257 19.05 7.12 -15.21
C LEU A 257 18.08 6.57 -16.27
N SER A 258 18.53 6.54 -17.53
CA SER A 258 17.84 5.77 -18.57
C SER A 258 17.82 4.26 -18.22
N GLU A 259 16.92 3.53 -18.87
CA GLU A 259 16.85 2.08 -18.63
C GLU A 259 18.18 1.36 -18.93
N LYS A 260 18.85 1.77 -19.99
CA LYS A 260 20.14 1.22 -20.39
C LYS A 260 21.24 1.52 -19.37
N GLU A 261 21.38 2.76 -18.93
CA GLU A 261 22.42 3.16 -17.96
C GLU A 261 22.22 2.45 -16.62
N TYR A 262 20.97 2.33 -16.15
CA TYR A 262 20.62 1.59 -14.93
C TYR A 262 21.05 0.13 -15.02
N GLN A 263 20.71 -0.56 -16.11
CA GLN A 263 21.10 -1.95 -16.34
C GLN A 263 22.62 -2.11 -16.43
N GLU A 264 23.32 -1.25 -17.17
CA GLU A 264 24.77 -1.27 -17.29
C GLU A 264 25.47 -1.06 -15.93
N THR A 265 24.97 -0.14 -15.12
CA THR A 265 25.50 0.12 -13.78
C THR A 265 25.42 -1.11 -12.90
N LEU A 266 24.26 -1.75 -12.81
CA LEU A 266 24.07 -2.94 -11.97
C LEU A 266 24.78 -4.18 -12.54
N LYS A 267 24.89 -4.31 -13.86
CA LYS A 267 25.60 -5.39 -14.54
C LYS A 267 27.10 -5.38 -14.25
N ASN A 268 27.68 -4.21 -14.04
CA ASN A 268 29.10 -4.06 -13.76
C ASN A 268 29.50 -4.55 -12.36
N ILE A 269 28.55 -4.77 -11.46
CA ILE A 269 28.79 -5.35 -10.12
C ILE A 269 28.76 -6.88 -10.24
N LYS A 270 29.86 -7.47 -10.72
CA LYS A 270 29.94 -8.91 -11.00
C LYS A 270 29.54 -9.79 -9.82
N PRO A 271 30.04 -9.59 -8.57
CA PRO A 271 29.68 -10.46 -7.46
C PRO A 271 28.18 -10.44 -7.15
N LEU A 272 27.49 -9.33 -7.44
CA LEU A 272 26.04 -9.21 -7.29
C LEU A 272 25.31 -10.12 -8.29
N GLN A 273 25.78 -10.13 -9.56
CA GLN A 273 25.23 -10.95 -10.61
C GLN A 273 25.47 -12.44 -10.36
N ASP A 274 26.61 -12.80 -9.78
CA ASP A 274 26.95 -14.18 -9.42
C ASP A 274 26.07 -14.71 -8.29
N LEU A 275 25.79 -13.89 -7.27
CA LEU A 275 24.83 -14.23 -6.21
C LEU A 275 23.43 -14.47 -6.77
N ILE A 276 22.95 -13.59 -7.64
CA ILE A 276 21.62 -13.74 -8.25
C ILE A 276 21.57 -15.04 -9.06
N SER A 277 22.59 -15.31 -9.87
CA SER A 277 22.65 -16.53 -10.68
C SER A 277 22.68 -17.80 -9.82
N LYS A 278 23.28 -17.73 -8.63
CA LYS A 278 23.39 -18.85 -7.71
C LYS A 278 22.09 -19.14 -6.95
N TYR A 279 21.42 -18.10 -6.46
CA TYR A 279 20.27 -18.26 -5.55
C TYR A 279 18.91 -18.05 -6.24
N GLN A 280 18.91 -17.35 -7.38
CA GLN A 280 17.71 -17.07 -8.18
C GLN A 280 17.99 -17.35 -9.69
N PRO A 281 18.32 -18.59 -10.06
CA PRO A 281 18.73 -18.93 -11.42
C PRO A 281 17.61 -18.78 -12.46
N GLU A 282 16.35 -18.83 -12.02
CA GLU A 282 15.16 -18.76 -12.89
C GLU A 282 14.66 -17.34 -13.12
N VAL A 283 15.28 -16.32 -12.49
CA VAL A 283 14.86 -14.93 -12.66
C VAL A 283 15.00 -14.50 -14.13
N SER A 284 13.98 -13.80 -14.65
CA SER A 284 14.02 -13.25 -16.00
C SER A 284 15.15 -12.20 -16.13
N GLU A 285 15.65 -11.97 -17.34
CA GLU A 285 16.63 -10.89 -17.55
C GLU A 285 16.08 -9.52 -17.18
N GLU A 286 14.79 -9.33 -17.33
CA GLU A 286 14.10 -8.08 -17.05
C GLU A 286 14.00 -7.81 -15.55
N ASP A 287 13.66 -8.83 -14.76
CA ASP A 287 13.52 -8.72 -13.30
C ASP A 287 14.89 -8.76 -12.59
N ARG A 288 15.93 -9.22 -13.28
CA ARG A 288 17.27 -9.40 -12.73
C ARG A 288 17.85 -8.11 -12.15
N TYR A 289 17.64 -6.99 -12.81
CA TYR A 289 18.18 -5.72 -12.36
C TYR A 289 17.39 -5.14 -11.17
N PHE A 290 16.08 -5.36 -11.13
CA PHE A 290 15.28 -5.05 -9.94
C PHE A 290 15.77 -5.89 -8.74
N LEU A 291 16.00 -7.18 -8.95
CA LEU A 291 16.52 -8.08 -7.93
C LEU A 291 17.94 -7.72 -7.50
N ALA A 292 18.78 -7.21 -8.41
CA ALA A 292 20.11 -6.70 -8.09
C ALA A 292 20.04 -5.46 -7.16
N GLU A 293 19.18 -4.51 -7.47
CA GLU A 293 18.95 -3.37 -6.60
C GLU A 293 18.35 -3.79 -5.25
N PHE A 294 17.40 -4.75 -5.25
CA PHE A 294 16.83 -5.33 -4.03
C PHE A 294 17.91 -5.97 -3.13
N LEU A 295 18.87 -6.70 -3.72
CA LEU A 295 19.97 -7.28 -2.98
C LEU A 295 20.85 -6.19 -2.32
N LEU A 296 21.13 -5.08 -3.02
CA LEU A 296 21.84 -3.94 -2.42
C LEU A 296 21.07 -3.33 -1.25
N TRP A 297 19.79 -3.08 -1.41
CA TRP A 297 18.95 -2.55 -0.34
C TRP A 297 18.88 -3.52 0.86
N GLY A 298 18.74 -4.80 0.61
CA GLY A 298 18.77 -5.83 1.65
C GLY A 298 20.09 -5.82 2.42
N LEU A 299 21.23 -5.77 1.73
CA LEU A 299 22.54 -5.69 2.38
C LEU A 299 22.70 -4.42 3.23
N THR A 300 22.10 -3.29 2.84
CA THR A 300 22.08 -2.09 3.70
C THR A 300 21.17 -2.28 4.91
N ALA A 301 20.01 -2.92 4.76
CA ALA A 301 19.10 -3.20 5.87
C ALA A 301 19.71 -4.12 6.94
N TYR A 302 20.66 -4.97 6.54
CA TYR A 302 21.44 -5.84 7.43
C TYR A 302 22.83 -5.29 7.80
N ASN A 303 23.10 -4.00 7.58
CA ASN A 303 24.36 -3.34 7.90
C ASN A 303 25.60 -4.02 7.29
N LYS A 304 25.49 -4.52 6.06
CA LYS A 304 26.62 -5.04 5.28
C LYS A 304 27.17 -4.02 4.31
N LEU A 305 26.34 -3.09 3.87
CA LEU A 305 26.68 -1.92 3.08
C LEU A 305 26.07 -0.67 3.73
N SER A 306 26.58 0.49 3.37
CA SER A 306 25.99 1.77 3.70
C SER A 306 25.24 2.35 2.48
N LYS A 307 24.19 3.11 2.75
CA LYS A 307 23.36 3.76 1.75
C LYS A 307 23.25 5.25 2.09
N HIS A 308 23.57 6.08 1.15
CA HIS A 308 23.41 7.53 1.23
C HIS A 308 22.43 8.02 0.19
N ARG A 309 21.40 8.76 0.62
CA ARG A 309 20.54 9.48 -0.30
C ARG A 309 21.08 10.88 -0.55
N PHE A 310 21.32 11.20 -1.81
CA PHE A 310 21.62 12.56 -2.25
C PHE A 310 20.40 13.14 -3.01
N SER A 311 20.48 14.40 -3.41
CA SER A 311 19.33 15.15 -3.97
C SER A 311 18.69 14.51 -5.21
N LYS A 312 19.41 13.63 -5.91
CA LYS A 312 18.96 13.04 -7.19
C LYS A 312 19.25 11.55 -7.30
N GLY A 313 19.33 10.82 -6.20
CA GLY A 313 19.60 9.39 -6.26
C GLY A 313 20.07 8.78 -4.95
N ILE A 314 20.57 7.56 -5.06
CA ILE A 314 21.09 6.77 -3.95
C ILE A 314 22.51 6.33 -4.29
N GLN A 315 23.41 6.44 -3.33
CA GLN A 315 24.77 5.92 -3.40
C GLN A 315 24.91 4.76 -2.40
N PHE A 316 25.44 3.64 -2.88
CA PHE A 316 25.80 2.49 -2.06
C PHE A 316 27.32 2.47 -1.91
N GLN A 317 27.79 2.25 -0.68
CA GLN A 317 29.21 2.21 -0.32
C GLN A 317 29.47 1.12 0.71
N ASP A 318 30.76 0.84 0.98
CA ASP A 318 31.13 0.03 2.11
C ASP A 318 30.78 0.74 3.43
N LEU A 319 30.82 0.02 4.55
CA LEU A 319 30.50 0.58 5.86
C LEU A 319 31.58 1.59 6.36
N TYR A 320 32.83 1.48 5.90
CA TYR A 320 33.95 2.31 6.33
C TYR A 320 34.14 3.55 5.48
N GLY A 321 33.66 3.53 4.23
CA GLY A 321 33.72 4.69 3.30
C GLY A 321 33.05 5.95 3.86
N ASN A 322 32.05 5.78 4.73
CA ASN A 322 31.37 6.86 5.43
C ASN A 322 32.23 7.60 6.46
N TYR A 323 33.20 6.93 7.07
CA TYR A 323 34.07 7.57 8.09
C TYR A 323 35.09 8.52 7.46
N ILE A 324 35.48 8.28 6.21
CA ILE A 324 36.49 9.08 5.51
C ILE A 324 35.90 10.34 4.88
N ASN A 325 34.64 10.28 4.42
CA ASN A 325 33.96 11.42 3.78
C ASN A 325 33.32 12.42 4.77
N ASN A 326 33.30 12.11 6.06
CA ASN A 326 32.79 12.98 7.12
C ASN A 326 33.92 13.59 7.99
N LEU A 327 35.19 13.40 7.63
CA LEU A 327 36.38 14.08 8.16
C LEU A 327 36.86 15.15 7.20
#